data_1c3d1b2550d34b337eff88566a643ef5
#
_entry.id   1c3d1b2550d34b337eff88566a643ef5
#
_cell.length_a   1.000
_cell.length_b   1.000
_cell.length_c   1.000
_cell.angle_alpha   90.00
_cell.angle_beta   90.00
_cell.angle_gamma   90.00
#
_symmetry.space_group_name_H-M   'P 1'
#
loop_
_entity.id
_entity.type
_entity.pdbx_description
1 polymer ?
#
loop_
_entity_poly.entity_id
_entity_poly.type
_entity_poly.pdbx_seq_one_letter_code
_entity_poly.pdbx_strand_id
1 'polypeptide(L)'
;MSDTKREILISSEANEKRVAILENGHLEELYMERHESSRMFGNIYKGRVKTVIKGIGAAFVDLGTKKDGFLYVADALQNPLDPESDGNAEGDLDDDEEEGETPEVKETTRPPKRRRHFQRGERMKSIDEVLKIGQEVIVQVVKEAIRNKGPRLTTHFSIPARYLVMMPGESKVGISRRIEDRKERDRIRQIFEKMELPKGVGFIVRTAGEGKSETEFSRDIRYLTRQWSRIEKGMKEGRAPSLIHQELDLVERVIRDHLTDETSAIVVDKKDLFHKVRRFLGLYLQNQNAIKLEQFKGQESLFEKMNVEKEIEATFQRNVYLKSGGHIVIEQTEGLVAIDVNTGKFTGTKNLEETVYRTNMEAAWEVARQLRLRDVGGIVVIDFIDMERHENRRNLFKAFKESVKPDRAKINILPMSELGLVEMTRQRIKASHESAVHRGCPYCNGRGFVKSPSSMAIQTIRDIRKALGHSNGRMVNAYVHPSVSERLLNQEKRALQEIENQKNSRIFVFPEPSMHVEDINITFVQ
;
A
#
# COMPACT_ATOMS: atom_id res chain seq x y z
N MET A 1 -16.20 29.47 1.63
CA MET A 1 -15.26 28.41 1.27
C MET A 1 -13.93 28.84 1.87
N SER A 2 -13.37 28.12 2.83
CA SER A 2 -12.06 28.47 3.38
C SER A 2 -11.03 28.23 2.26
N ASP A 3 -10.20 29.26 1.97
CA ASP A 3 -9.07 29.12 1.05
C ASP A 3 -8.08 28.08 1.62
N THR A 4 -8.28 26.83 1.27
CA THR A 4 -7.37 25.74 1.68
C THR A 4 -6.07 25.93 0.89
N LYS A 5 -5.01 26.35 1.56
CA LYS A 5 -3.71 26.53 0.94
C LYS A 5 -3.01 25.18 0.84
N ARG A 6 -2.82 24.69 -0.39
CA ARG A 6 -2.12 23.44 -0.68
C ARG A 6 -0.71 23.71 -1.19
N GLU A 7 0.29 23.03 -0.63
CA GLU A 7 1.70 23.16 -1.02
C GLU A 7 2.31 21.78 -1.28
N ILE A 8 3.18 21.67 -2.29
CA ILE A 8 3.91 20.45 -2.62
C ILE A 8 5.39 20.68 -2.37
N LEU A 9 5.97 19.95 -1.42
CA LEU A 9 7.39 20.00 -1.11
C LEU A 9 8.10 18.80 -1.72
N ILE A 10 9.20 19.02 -2.41
CA ILE A 10 9.95 17.98 -3.13
C ILE A 10 11.39 17.99 -2.63
N SER A 11 11.80 16.91 -2.00
CA SER A 11 13.17 16.70 -1.52
C SER A 11 13.81 15.50 -2.23
N SER A 12 15.05 15.67 -2.65
CA SER A 12 15.82 14.63 -3.33
C SER A 12 17.20 14.48 -2.71
N GLU A 13 17.39 13.38 -2.01
CA GLU A 13 18.67 12.96 -1.47
C GLU A 13 19.39 11.96 -2.41
N ALA A 14 20.60 11.53 -2.06
CA ALA A 14 21.39 10.65 -2.92
C ALA A 14 20.67 9.34 -3.28
N ASN A 15 19.96 8.74 -2.32
CA ASN A 15 19.34 7.43 -2.47
C ASN A 15 17.81 7.46 -2.32
N GLU A 16 17.20 8.60 -2.03
CA GLU A 16 15.77 8.71 -1.75
C GLU A 16 15.19 10.01 -2.31
N LYS A 17 14.01 9.91 -2.93
CA LYS A 17 13.18 11.06 -3.30
C LYS A 17 11.93 11.04 -2.43
N ARG A 18 11.58 12.19 -1.85
CA ARG A 18 10.40 12.36 -1.02
C ARG A 18 9.56 13.53 -1.54
N VAL A 19 8.27 13.35 -1.56
CA VAL A 19 7.30 14.40 -1.90
C VAL A 19 6.27 14.46 -0.79
N ALA A 20 6.14 15.61 -0.15
CA ALA A 20 5.15 15.90 0.88
C ALA A 20 4.10 16.86 0.35
N ILE A 21 2.83 16.57 0.60
CA ILE A 21 1.71 17.45 0.28
C ILE A 21 1.19 18.01 1.59
N LEU A 22 1.20 19.33 1.68
CA LEU A 22 0.70 20.05 2.84
C LEU A 22 -0.64 20.71 2.53
N GLU A 23 -1.54 20.68 3.50
CA GLU A 23 -2.76 21.49 3.51
C GLU A 23 -2.77 22.38 4.75
N ASN A 24 -2.81 23.69 4.53
CA ASN A 24 -2.70 24.70 5.60
C ASN A 24 -1.46 24.50 6.51
N GLY A 25 -0.34 24.05 5.91
CA GLY A 25 0.93 23.81 6.62
C GLY A 25 1.04 22.48 7.35
N HIS A 26 0.02 21.60 7.30
CA HIS A 26 0.03 20.26 7.89
C HIS A 26 0.25 19.19 6.81
N LEU A 27 0.99 18.15 7.16
CA LEU A 27 1.28 17.04 6.25
C LEU A 27 0.03 16.17 6.04
N GLU A 28 -0.47 16.10 4.82
CA GLU A 28 -1.64 15.29 4.44
C GLU A 28 -1.28 14.04 3.67
N GLU A 29 -0.25 14.11 2.82
CA GLU A 29 0.19 12.96 2.03
C GLU A 29 1.71 12.95 1.94
N LEU A 30 2.31 11.76 2.00
CA LEU A 30 3.74 11.52 1.88
C LEU A 30 4.01 10.47 0.81
N TYR A 31 4.97 10.73 -0.06
CA TYR A 31 5.43 9.81 -1.09
C TYR A 31 6.94 9.66 -1.00
N MET A 32 7.41 8.40 -0.99
CA MET A 32 8.83 8.08 -0.92
C MET A 32 9.20 7.06 -2.00
N GLU A 33 10.37 7.22 -2.60
CA GLU A 33 10.94 6.29 -3.57
C GLU A 33 12.45 6.21 -3.40
N ARG A 34 12.98 4.99 -3.21
CA ARG A 34 14.42 4.72 -3.08
C ARG A 34 14.99 4.23 -4.40
N HIS A 35 16.23 4.62 -4.70
CA HIS A 35 16.90 4.23 -5.95
C HIS A 35 17.08 2.71 -6.13
N GLU A 36 17.19 1.96 -5.03
CA GLU A 36 17.36 0.50 -5.07
C GLU A 36 16.12 -0.24 -5.57
N SER A 37 14.95 0.33 -5.47
CA SER A 37 13.70 -0.20 -5.96
C SER A 37 13.28 0.52 -7.25
N SER A 38 13.91 0.17 -8.39
CA SER A 38 13.43 0.67 -9.69
C SER A 38 11.99 0.22 -9.89
N ARG A 39 11.07 1.18 -9.78
CA ARG A 39 9.64 0.93 -9.96
C ARG A 39 9.37 0.47 -11.39
N MET A 40 8.64 -0.62 -11.51
CA MET A 40 8.25 -1.20 -12.79
C MET A 40 6.78 -0.93 -13.15
N PHE A 41 5.95 -0.59 -12.15
CA PHE A 41 4.51 -0.34 -12.37
C PHE A 41 4.27 0.75 -13.42
N GLY A 42 3.41 0.45 -14.41
CA GLY A 42 3.11 1.32 -15.53
C GLY A 42 4.09 1.20 -16.70
N ASN A 43 5.28 0.62 -16.51
CA ASN A 43 6.24 0.42 -17.58
C ASN A 43 5.72 -0.58 -18.62
N ILE A 44 6.03 -0.32 -19.88
CA ILE A 44 5.71 -1.21 -21.00
C ILE A 44 6.98 -1.85 -21.51
N TYR A 45 6.97 -3.17 -21.62
CA TYR A 45 8.09 -3.98 -22.09
C TYR A 45 7.70 -4.76 -23.34
N LYS A 46 8.66 -4.97 -24.21
CA LYS A 46 8.62 -6.06 -25.18
C LYS A 46 9.31 -7.25 -24.54
N GLY A 47 8.54 -8.24 -24.15
CA GLY A 47 9.02 -9.44 -23.45
C GLY A 47 9.00 -10.67 -24.35
N ARG A 48 9.56 -11.78 -23.83
CA ARG A 48 9.54 -13.09 -24.48
C ARG A 48 8.95 -14.13 -23.54
N VAL A 49 7.96 -14.89 -24.01
CA VAL A 49 7.32 -15.95 -23.22
C VAL A 49 8.34 -17.07 -22.96
N LYS A 50 8.68 -17.32 -21.70
CA LYS A 50 9.58 -18.40 -21.25
C LYS A 50 8.85 -19.69 -20.99
N THR A 51 7.71 -19.62 -20.29
CA THR A 51 6.98 -20.80 -19.82
C THR A 51 5.50 -20.51 -19.84
N VAL A 52 4.70 -21.51 -20.23
CA VAL A 52 3.24 -21.47 -20.19
C VAL A 52 2.76 -22.57 -19.24
N ILE A 53 1.98 -22.21 -18.22
CA ILE A 53 1.46 -23.13 -17.21
C ILE A 53 -0.06 -23.22 -17.34
N LYS A 54 -0.54 -24.29 -17.97
CA LYS A 54 -1.96 -24.55 -18.23
C LYS A 54 -2.79 -24.63 -16.95
N GLY A 55 -2.27 -25.28 -15.90
CA GLY A 55 -2.97 -25.54 -14.66
C GLY A 55 -3.42 -24.29 -13.89
N ILE A 56 -2.71 -23.16 -14.07
CA ILE A 56 -3.05 -21.87 -13.45
C ILE A 56 -3.46 -20.82 -14.48
N GLY A 57 -3.56 -21.19 -15.77
CA GLY A 57 -3.96 -20.29 -16.85
C GLY A 57 -3.04 -19.08 -17.04
N ALA A 58 -1.71 -19.26 -16.89
CA ALA A 58 -0.77 -18.15 -16.90
C ALA A 58 0.55 -18.47 -17.62
N ALA A 59 1.25 -17.41 -18.06
CA ALA A 59 2.56 -17.49 -18.67
C ALA A 59 3.59 -16.64 -17.90
N PHE A 60 4.84 -17.11 -17.86
CA PHE A 60 5.98 -16.33 -17.42
C PHE A 60 6.68 -15.69 -18.62
N VAL A 61 6.90 -14.39 -18.51
CA VAL A 61 7.48 -13.55 -19.57
C VAL A 61 8.80 -12.96 -19.10
N ASP A 62 9.85 -13.17 -19.88
CA ASP A 62 11.14 -12.51 -19.70
C ASP A 62 11.05 -11.05 -20.11
N LEU A 63 11.34 -10.17 -19.19
CA LEU A 63 11.34 -8.71 -19.36
C LEU A 63 12.77 -8.14 -19.48
N GLY A 64 13.81 -9.00 -19.41
CA GLY A 64 15.20 -8.57 -19.28
C GLY A 64 15.54 -8.04 -17.86
N THR A 65 14.73 -8.41 -16.86
CA THR A 65 14.90 -8.00 -15.46
C THR A 65 15.25 -9.18 -14.58
N LYS A 66 15.57 -8.94 -13.29
CA LYS A 66 15.95 -10.02 -12.34
C LYS A 66 14.86 -11.08 -12.14
N LYS A 67 13.58 -10.74 -12.37
CA LYS A 67 12.44 -11.64 -12.21
C LYS A 67 11.56 -11.62 -13.44
N ASP A 68 11.10 -12.80 -13.85
CA ASP A 68 10.14 -12.92 -14.94
C ASP A 68 8.78 -12.38 -14.52
N GLY A 69 8.06 -11.75 -15.44
CA GLY A 69 6.72 -11.24 -15.20
C GLY A 69 5.66 -12.32 -15.37
N PHE A 70 4.53 -12.16 -14.73
CA PHE A 70 3.43 -13.10 -14.70
C PHE A 70 2.22 -12.55 -15.46
N LEU A 71 1.78 -13.26 -16.52
CA LEU A 71 0.69 -12.87 -17.41
C LEU A 71 -0.42 -13.91 -17.37
N TYR A 72 -1.59 -13.55 -16.86
CA TYR A 72 -2.78 -14.40 -16.86
C TYR A 72 -3.45 -14.43 -18.24
N VAL A 73 -4.18 -15.50 -18.55
CA VAL A 73 -4.93 -15.66 -19.80
C VAL A 73 -5.94 -14.53 -20.02
N ALA A 74 -6.63 -14.09 -18.98
CA ALA A 74 -7.58 -12.97 -19.06
C ALA A 74 -6.91 -11.65 -19.44
N ASP A 75 -5.67 -11.44 -18.97
CA ASP A 75 -4.86 -10.25 -19.26
C ASP A 75 -4.10 -10.34 -20.59
N ALA A 76 -4.15 -11.51 -21.29
CA ALA A 76 -3.38 -11.82 -22.51
C ALA A 76 -4.23 -11.86 -23.78
N LEU A 77 -5.55 -11.66 -23.69
CA LEU A 77 -6.50 -11.87 -24.81
C LEU A 77 -6.40 -10.84 -25.94
N GLN A 78 -5.68 -9.72 -25.72
CA GLN A 78 -5.40 -8.74 -26.76
C GLN A 78 -3.89 -8.56 -26.92
N ASN A 79 -3.31 -9.15 -27.95
CA ASN A 79 -1.90 -8.91 -28.31
C ASN A 79 -1.84 -7.85 -29.40
N PRO A 80 -1.27 -6.64 -29.16
CA PRO A 80 -1.15 -5.59 -30.18
C PRO A 80 -0.30 -5.95 -31.40
N LEU A 81 0.42 -7.08 -31.35
CA LEU A 81 1.21 -7.61 -32.46
C LEU A 81 0.42 -8.59 -33.33
N ASP A 82 -0.81 -8.95 -32.94
CA ASP A 82 -1.65 -9.88 -33.68
C ASP A 82 -2.67 -9.09 -34.54
N PRO A 83 -2.56 -9.10 -35.89
CA PRO A 83 -3.45 -8.33 -36.76
C PRO A 83 -4.91 -8.83 -36.81
N GLU A 84 -5.22 -9.99 -36.21
CA GLU A 84 -6.55 -10.61 -36.23
C GLU A 84 -7.38 -10.38 -34.95
N SER A 85 -6.91 -9.62 -33.96
CA SER A 85 -7.67 -9.34 -32.75
C SER A 85 -8.62 -8.16 -32.93
N ASP A 86 -9.69 -8.31 -33.71
CA ASP A 86 -10.81 -7.38 -33.73
C ASP A 86 -11.57 -7.44 -32.39
N GLY A 87 -11.49 -6.34 -31.65
CA GLY A 87 -11.95 -6.24 -30.28
C GLY A 87 -13.45 -6.34 -30.09
N ASN A 88 -13.89 -7.40 -29.49
CA ASN A 88 -15.15 -7.50 -28.77
C ASN A 88 -14.87 -8.13 -27.40
N ALA A 89 -14.39 -7.32 -26.46
CA ALA A 89 -14.36 -7.68 -25.07
C ALA A 89 -15.05 -6.58 -24.24
N GLU A 90 -16.33 -6.80 -23.93
CA GLU A 90 -16.98 -6.13 -22.83
C GLU A 90 -16.39 -6.72 -21.53
N GLY A 91 -15.25 -6.20 -21.12
CA GLY A 91 -14.61 -6.55 -19.86
C GLY A 91 -15.05 -5.56 -18.78
N ASP A 92 -16.00 -5.97 -17.94
CA ASP A 92 -16.17 -5.38 -16.62
C ASP A 92 -14.89 -5.63 -15.82
N LEU A 93 -14.18 -4.55 -15.49
CA LEU A 93 -13.06 -4.59 -14.55
C LEU A 93 -13.64 -4.68 -13.11
N ASP A 94 -14.23 -5.79 -12.78
CA ASP A 94 -14.53 -6.17 -11.40
C ASP A 94 -13.42 -7.13 -10.94
N ASP A 95 -12.41 -6.56 -10.27
CA ASP A 95 -11.42 -7.30 -9.51
C ASP A 95 -12.04 -7.74 -8.16
N ASP A 96 -12.88 -8.78 -8.18
CA ASP A 96 -13.27 -9.54 -7.01
C ASP A 96 -12.59 -10.92 -7.12
N GLU A 97 -11.33 -11.01 -6.75
CA GLU A 97 -10.70 -12.28 -6.39
C GLU A 97 -10.69 -12.40 -4.86
N GLU A 98 -11.74 -13.01 -4.31
CA GLU A 98 -11.67 -13.71 -3.03
C GLU A 98 -10.72 -14.91 -3.17
N GLU A 99 -9.65 -14.92 -2.39
CA GLU A 99 -8.87 -16.14 -2.17
C GLU A 99 -9.75 -17.13 -1.39
N GLY A 100 -10.04 -18.25 -2.04
CA GLY A 100 -10.94 -19.25 -1.54
C GLY A 100 -10.46 -19.98 -0.30
N GLU A 101 -11.29 -20.03 0.71
CA GLU A 101 -11.37 -21.12 1.67
C GLU A 101 -12.55 -22.03 1.32
N THR A 102 -12.33 -23.34 1.48
CA THR A 102 -13.23 -24.45 1.17
C THR A 102 -14.56 -24.36 1.93
N PRO A 103 -15.70 -24.70 1.31
CA PRO A 103 -17.01 -24.59 1.96
C PRO A 103 -17.36 -25.82 2.79
N GLU A 104 -17.65 -25.64 4.06
CA GLU A 104 -18.49 -26.56 4.82
C GLU A 104 -19.97 -26.25 4.61
N VAL A 105 -20.71 -27.34 4.32
CA VAL A 105 -22.13 -27.37 3.99
C VAL A 105 -22.98 -27.08 5.22
N LYS A 106 -23.90 -26.13 5.16
CA LYS A 106 -25.19 -26.17 5.86
C LYS A 106 -26.32 -25.55 5.03
N GLU A 107 -27.29 -26.38 4.75
CA GLU A 107 -28.58 -26.06 4.10
C GLU A 107 -29.40 -25.06 4.91
N THR A 108 -29.89 -23.98 4.27
CA THR A 108 -31.18 -23.39 4.59
C THR A 108 -31.79 -22.71 3.37
N THR A 109 -33.02 -23.10 3.10
CA THR A 109 -33.93 -22.77 2.02
C THR A 109 -34.35 -21.30 1.98
N ARG A 110 -34.05 -20.59 0.88
CA ARG A 110 -34.83 -19.46 0.33
C ARG A 110 -34.61 -19.34 -1.19
N PRO A 111 -35.63 -18.97 -1.99
CA PRO A 111 -35.58 -19.07 -3.45
C PRO A 111 -34.68 -18.04 -4.11
N PRO A 112 -33.95 -18.38 -5.18
CA PRO A 112 -32.97 -17.54 -5.81
C PRO A 112 -33.62 -16.43 -6.65
N LYS A 113 -33.21 -15.18 -6.41
CA LYS A 113 -33.45 -14.07 -7.33
C LYS A 113 -32.67 -14.37 -8.64
N ARG A 114 -33.37 -14.22 -9.76
CA ARG A 114 -32.95 -14.49 -11.13
C ARG A 114 -31.51 -14.01 -11.39
N ARG A 115 -30.57 -14.95 -11.47
CA ARG A 115 -29.26 -14.76 -12.12
C ARG A 115 -29.53 -14.51 -13.61
N ARG A 116 -29.06 -13.38 -14.14
CA ARG A 116 -29.00 -13.18 -15.58
C ARG A 116 -28.14 -14.29 -16.16
N HIS A 117 -28.72 -15.04 -17.09
CA HIS A 117 -28.04 -16.05 -17.88
C HIS A 117 -26.88 -15.40 -18.62
N PHE A 118 -25.65 -15.70 -18.25
CA PHE A 118 -24.52 -15.62 -19.14
C PHE A 118 -24.80 -16.57 -20.31
N GLN A 119 -24.77 -16.04 -21.50
CA GLN A 119 -24.85 -16.84 -22.71
C GLN A 119 -23.67 -17.80 -22.74
N ARG A 120 -23.98 -19.07 -22.58
CA ARG A 120 -23.07 -20.21 -22.70
C ARG A 120 -22.73 -20.35 -24.19
N GLY A 121 -21.59 -19.79 -24.63
CA GLY A 121 -21.24 -19.84 -26.07
C GLY A 121 -19.80 -19.56 -26.44
N GLU A 122 -18.97 -18.92 -25.59
CA GLU A 122 -17.54 -18.78 -25.91
C GLU A 122 -16.72 -19.65 -24.98
N ARG A 123 -16.08 -20.67 -25.55
CA ARG A 123 -15.06 -21.48 -24.89
C ARG A 123 -13.94 -20.53 -24.47
N MET A 124 -13.72 -20.32 -23.16
CA MET A 124 -12.54 -19.56 -22.68
C MET A 124 -11.31 -20.20 -23.32
N LYS A 125 -10.60 -19.45 -24.15
CA LYS A 125 -9.36 -19.90 -24.79
C LYS A 125 -8.37 -20.29 -23.69
N SER A 126 -7.73 -21.45 -23.84
CA SER A 126 -6.67 -21.86 -22.94
C SER A 126 -5.43 -20.99 -23.17
N ILE A 127 -4.61 -20.75 -22.13
CA ILE A 127 -3.41 -19.90 -22.24
C ILE A 127 -2.43 -20.35 -23.34
N ASP A 128 -2.36 -21.64 -23.64
CA ASP A 128 -1.51 -22.22 -24.71
C ASP A 128 -2.10 -22.03 -26.12
N GLU A 129 -3.39 -21.70 -26.23
CA GLU A 129 -4.01 -21.27 -27.48
C GLU A 129 -3.71 -19.80 -27.78
N VAL A 130 -3.47 -18.98 -26.72
CA VAL A 130 -3.21 -17.54 -26.82
C VAL A 130 -1.70 -17.24 -26.93
N LEU A 131 -0.86 -17.95 -26.16
CA LEU A 131 0.57 -17.69 -26.05
C LEU A 131 1.40 -18.95 -26.28
N LYS A 132 2.49 -18.81 -27.07
CA LYS A 132 3.46 -19.87 -27.32
C LYS A 132 4.81 -19.55 -26.68
N ILE A 133 5.52 -20.57 -26.21
CA ILE A 133 6.89 -20.42 -25.69
C ILE A 133 7.79 -19.82 -26.79
N GLY A 134 8.59 -18.83 -26.43
CA GLY A 134 9.45 -18.09 -27.35
C GLY A 134 8.78 -16.93 -28.08
N GLN A 135 7.45 -16.79 -28.01
CA GLN A 135 6.70 -15.70 -28.62
C GLN A 135 7.07 -14.35 -28.00
N GLU A 136 7.22 -13.32 -28.83
CA GLU A 136 7.37 -11.95 -28.38
C GLU A 136 5.99 -11.35 -28.04
N VAL A 137 5.89 -10.70 -26.89
CA VAL A 137 4.66 -10.07 -26.40
C VAL A 137 4.96 -8.68 -25.89
N ILE A 138 4.03 -7.74 -26.13
CA ILE A 138 4.09 -6.41 -25.51
C ILE A 138 3.22 -6.46 -24.26
N VAL A 139 3.78 -6.06 -23.13
CA VAL A 139 3.12 -6.15 -21.83
C VAL A 139 3.36 -4.90 -21.01
N GLN A 140 2.35 -4.52 -20.21
CA GLN A 140 2.45 -3.48 -19.21
C GLN A 140 2.46 -4.09 -17.82
N VAL A 141 3.25 -3.54 -16.90
CA VAL A 141 3.28 -3.97 -15.50
C VAL A 141 2.15 -3.31 -14.73
N VAL A 142 1.23 -4.11 -14.17
CA VAL A 142 0.08 -3.64 -13.39
C VAL A 142 0.21 -3.83 -11.88
N LYS A 143 1.10 -4.72 -11.43
CA LYS A 143 1.46 -4.85 -10.01
C LYS A 143 2.95 -5.11 -9.89
N GLU A 144 3.59 -4.52 -8.87
CA GLU A 144 5.01 -4.70 -8.58
C GLU A 144 5.32 -6.14 -8.16
N ALA A 145 6.59 -6.51 -8.32
CA ALA A 145 7.11 -7.76 -7.76
C ALA A 145 7.08 -7.69 -6.22
N ILE A 146 6.46 -8.68 -5.57
CA ILE A 146 6.37 -8.74 -4.11
C ILE A 146 7.07 -10.00 -3.61
N ARG A 147 8.02 -9.86 -2.66
CA ARG A 147 8.81 -10.97 -2.10
C ARG A 147 9.38 -11.86 -3.22
N ASN A 148 8.90 -13.11 -3.34
CA ASN A 148 9.37 -14.09 -4.33
C ASN A 148 8.56 -14.11 -5.64
N LYS A 149 7.43 -13.37 -5.72
CA LYS A 149 6.58 -13.32 -6.92
C LYS A 149 7.08 -12.25 -7.88
N GLY A 150 7.10 -12.55 -9.18
CA GLY A 150 7.39 -11.58 -10.25
C GLY A 150 6.26 -10.55 -10.43
N PRO A 151 6.49 -9.49 -11.23
CA PRO A 151 5.48 -8.47 -11.49
C PRO A 151 4.30 -9.07 -12.30
N ARG A 152 3.06 -8.61 -12.01
CA ARG A 152 1.88 -8.95 -12.81
C ARG A 152 1.84 -8.10 -14.07
N LEU A 153 1.52 -8.73 -15.18
CA LEU A 153 1.51 -8.15 -16.50
C LEU A 153 0.11 -8.17 -17.11
N THR A 154 -0.12 -7.25 -18.05
CA THR A 154 -1.32 -7.23 -18.93
C THR A 154 -0.94 -6.81 -20.34
N THR A 155 -1.72 -7.22 -21.34
CA THR A 155 -1.64 -6.71 -22.71
C THR A 155 -2.64 -5.54 -22.95
N HIS A 156 -3.49 -5.25 -21.98
CA HIS A 156 -4.38 -4.08 -22.00
C HIS A 156 -3.63 -2.85 -21.50
N PHE A 157 -3.27 -1.95 -22.41
CA PHE A 157 -2.49 -0.78 -22.05
C PHE A 157 -3.36 0.32 -21.45
N SER A 158 -2.85 0.95 -20.41
CA SER A 158 -3.44 2.14 -19.83
C SER A 158 -2.37 3.22 -19.63
N ILE A 159 -2.54 4.37 -20.27
CA ILE A 159 -1.59 5.48 -20.20
C ILE A 159 -2.28 6.66 -19.53
N PRO A 160 -1.93 6.98 -18.27
CA PRO A 160 -2.59 8.04 -17.53
C PRO A 160 -2.02 9.43 -17.87
N ALA A 161 -2.91 10.38 -18.12
CA ALA A 161 -2.64 11.81 -18.05
C ALA A 161 -3.31 12.41 -16.80
N ARG A 162 -3.45 13.72 -16.72
CA ARG A 162 -4.01 14.40 -15.54
C ARG A 162 -5.49 14.10 -15.37
N TYR A 163 -6.27 14.28 -16.42
CA TYR A 163 -7.73 14.16 -16.42
C TYR A 163 -8.23 12.91 -17.12
N LEU A 164 -7.42 12.31 -17.97
CA LEU A 164 -7.76 11.17 -18.81
C LEU A 164 -6.80 10.00 -18.59
N VAL A 165 -7.32 8.79 -18.84
CA VAL A 165 -6.52 7.60 -19.09
C VAL A 165 -6.82 7.15 -20.50
N MET A 166 -5.79 6.98 -21.33
CA MET A 166 -5.89 6.44 -22.68
C MET A 166 -5.81 4.92 -22.61
N MET A 167 -6.70 4.25 -23.34
CA MET A 167 -6.77 2.80 -23.48
C MET A 167 -6.68 2.42 -24.97
N PRO A 168 -5.46 2.20 -25.48
CA PRO A 168 -5.28 1.75 -26.86
C PRO A 168 -5.90 0.37 -27.09
N GLY A 169 -6.55 0.18 -28.24
CA GLY A 169 -7.29 -1.05 -28.56
C GLY A 169 -8.77 -1.00 -28.18
N GLU A 170 -9.21 0.03 -27.44
CA GLU A 170 -10.62 0.27 -27.15
C GLU A 170 -11.17 1.45 -27.98
N SER A 171 -12.49 1.53 -28.12
CA SER A 171 -13.13 2.62 -28.88
C SER A 171 -14.13 3.44 -28.07
N LYS A 172 -14.30 3.11 -26.79
CA LYS A 172 -15.34 3.73 -25.93
C LYS A 172 -14.75 4.81 -25.01
N VAL A 173 -15.56 5.79 -24.65
CA VAL A 173 -15.24 6.77 -23.61
C VAL A 173 -15.97 6.38 -22.32
N GLY A 174 -15.19 6.06 -21.27
CA GLY A 174 -15.70 5.82 -19.93
C GLY A 174 -15.60 7.05 -19.04
N ILE A 175 -16.36 7.07 -17.95
CA ILE A 175 -16.29 8.11 -16.92
C ILE A 175 -16.13 7.42 -15.58
N SER A 176 -15.16 7.86 -14.77
CA SER A 176 -14.91 7.32 -13.43
C SER A 176 -16.20 7.16 -12.63
N ARG A 177 -16.38 6.00 -11.96
CA ARG A 177 -17.54 5.74 -11.10
C ARG A 177 -17.59 6.68 -9.89
N ARG A 178 -16.46 7.32 -9.53
CA ARG A 178 -16.37 8.29 -8.42
C ARG A 178 -16.99 9.65 -8.73
N ILE A 179 -17.22 9.98 -10.00
CA ILE A 179 -18.01 11.15 -10.41
C ILE A 179 -19.48 10.72 -10.27
N GLU A 180 -20.09 10.99 -9.11
CA GLU A 180 -21.44 10.52 -8.78
C GLU A 180 -22.52 11.41 -9.38
N ASP A 181 -22.23 12.72 -9.56
CA ASP A 181 -23.18 13.67 -10.11
C ASP A 181 -23.56 13.32 -11.57
N ARG A 182 -24.84 12.96 -11.74
CA ARG A 182 -25.39 12.57 -13.04
C ARG A 182 -25.33 13.70 -14.07
N LYS A 183 -25.54 14.94 -13.63
CA LYS A 183 -25.48 16.12 -14.53
C LYS A 183 -24.08 16.33 -15.06
N GLU A 184 -23.09 16.17 -14.21
CA GLU A 184 -21.68 16.28 -14.58
C GLU A 184 -21.27 15.15 -15.54
N ARG A 185 -21.70 13.92 -15.29
CA ARG A 185 -21.47 12.79 -16.20
C ARG A 185 -22.07 13.04 -17.58
N ASP A 186 -23.28 13.58 -17.64
CA ASP A 186 -23.95 13.89 -18.90
C ASP A 186 -23.26 15.08 -19.63
N ARG A 187 -22.81 16.09 -18.89
CA ARG A 187 -21.98 17.19 -19.42
C ARG A 187 -20.68 16.67 -20.05
N ILE A 188 -19.97 15.80 -19.36
CA ILE A 188 -18.73 15.18 -19.85
C ILE A 188 -19.02 14.39 -21.14
N ARG A 189 -20.09 13.55 -21.19
CA ARG A 189 -20.45 12.79 -22.37
C ARG A 189 -20.68 13.73 -23.58
N GLN A 190 -21.45 14.82 -23.41
CA GLN A 190 -21.71 15.81 -24.46
C GLN A 190 -20.42 16.47 -24.98
N ILE A 191 -19.41 16.70 -24.11
CA ILE A 191 -18.12 17.22 -24.55
C ILE A 191 -17.44 16.20 -25.46
N PHE A 192 -17.35 14.93 -25.04
CA PHE A 192 -16.66 13.90 -25.82
C PHE A 192 -17.39 13.51 -27.11
N GLU A 193 -18.70 13.61 -27.18
CA GLU A 193 -19.50 13.41 -28.41
C GLU A 193 -19.18 14.45 -29.48
N LYS A 194 -18.76 15.66 -29.09
CA LYS A 194 -18.40 16.75 -30.02
C LYS A 194 -16.93 16.74 -30.43
N MET A 195 -16.10 16.01 -29.70
CA MET A 195 -14.65 15.98 -29.92
C MET A 195 -14.26 14.94 -30.98
N GLU A 196 -13.34 15.30 -31.88
CA GLU A 196 -12.69 14.34 -32.76
C GLU A 196 -11.65 13.53 -31.99
N LEU A 197 -11.94 12.25 -31.74
CA LEU A 197 -11.07 11.33 -31.04
C LEU A 197 -10.20 10.52 -32.01
N PRO A 198 -8.95 10.14 -31.60
CA PRO A 198 -8.13 9.23 -32.39
C PRO A 198 -8.83 7.87 -32.54
N LYS A 199 -8.79 7.30 -33.76
CA LYS A 199 -9.40 5.99 -34.06
C LYS A 199 -8.68 4.86 -33.32
N GLY A 200 -9.43 3.87 -32.83
CA GLY A 200 -8.88 2.70 -32.17
C GLY A 200 -8.31 2.98 -30.76
N VAL A 201 -8.72 4.08 -30.13
CA VAL A 201 -8.28 4.46 -28.78
C VAL A 201 -9.47 4.88 -27.94
N GLY A 202 -9.65 4.24 -26.80
CA GLY A 202 -10.63 4.64 -25.78
C GLY A 202 -10.03 5.59 -24.74
N PHE A 203 -10.91 6.25 -24.01
CA PHE A 203 -10.52 7.15 -22.93
C PHE A 203 -11.39 6.92 -21.70
N ILE A 204 -10.78 7.01 -20.50
CA ILE A 204 -11.52 7.06 -19.24
C ILE A 204 -11.27 8.42 -18.61
N VAL A 205 -12.35 9.16 -18.31
CA VAL A 205 -12.28 10.41 -17.57
C VAL A 205 -12.06 10.10 -16.10
N ARG A 206 -10.96 10.62 -15.53
CA ARG A 206 -10.61 10.48 -14.12
C ARG A 206 -11.46 11.41 -13.25
N THR A 207 -11.48 11.17 -11.94
CA THR A 207 -12.15 12.05 -10.97
C THR A 207 -11.63 13.50 -11.05
N ALA A 208 -10.34 13.70 -11.30
CA ALA A 208 -9.75 15.03 -11.50
C ALA A 208 -10.29 15.77 -12.73
N GLY A 209 -11.01 15.10 -13.63
CA GLY A 209 -11.68 15.68 -14.80
C GLY A 209 -13.05 16.29 -14.49
N GLU A 210 -13.55 16.16 -13.27
CA GLU A 210 -14.78 16.81 -12.83
C GLU A 210 -14.66 18.35 -12.94
N GLY A 211 -15.67 19.01 -13.49
CA GLY A 211 -15.67 20.46 -13.71
C GLY A 211 -14.74 20.97 -14.81
N LYS A 212 -13.97 20.10 -15.48
CA LYS A 212 -13.00 20.54 -16.49
C LYS A 212 -13.63 20.80 -17.85
N SER A 213 -12.98 21.67 -18.63
CA SER A 213 -13.42 22.13 -19.93
C SER A 213 -12.93 21.23 -21.07
N GLU A 214 -13.55 21.36 -22.25
CA GLU A 214 -13.12 20.71 -23.49
C GLU A 214 -11.65 21.00 -23.84
N THR A 215 -11.18 22.23 -23.60
CA THR A 215 -9.78 22.62 -23.87
C THR A 215 -8.78 21.88 -23.00
N GLU A 216 -9.15 21.56 -21.77
CA GLU A 216 -8.31 20.78 -20.84
C GLU A 216 -8.25 19.32 -21.27
N PHE A 217 -9.37 18.72 -21.65
CA PHE A 217 -9.40 17.36 -22.19
C PHE A 217 -8.63 17.25 -23.52
N SER A 218 -8.79 18.21 -24.44
CA SER A 218 -8.06 18.26 -25.72
C SER A 218 -6.53 18.31 -25.50
N ARG A 219 -6.07 18.94 -24.43
CA ARG A 219 -4.65 18.99 -24.09
C ARG A 219 -4.14 17.63 -23.64
N ASP A 220 -4.87 16.94 -22.76
CA ASP A 220 -4.55 15.59 -22.32
C ASP A 220 -4.54 14.63 -23.52
N ILE A 221 -5.53 14.68 -24.41
CA ILE A 221 -5.59 13.85 -25.62
C ILE A 221 -4.36 14.07 -26.49
N ARG A 222 -3.96 15.30 -26.75
CA ARG A 222 -2.75 15.60 -27.54
C ARG A 222 -1.48 15.08 -26.87
N TYR A 223 -1.36 15.20 -25.55
CA TYR A 223 -0.24 14.66 -24.79
C TYR A 223 -0.20 13.13 -24.91
N LEU A 224 -1.31 12.45 -24.65
CA LEU A 224 -1.45 11.01 -24.70
C LEU A 224 -1.19 10.44 -26.10
N THR A 225 -1.72 11.09 -27.15
CA THR A 225 -1.49 10.69 -28.54
C THR A 225 0.00 10.74 -28.91
N ARG A 226 0.72 11.78 -28.46
CA ARG A 226 2.17 11.88 -28.68
C ARG A 226 2.93 10.79 -27.93
N GLN A 227 2.52 10.46 -26.70
CA GLN A 227 3.15 9.37 -25.92
C GLN A 227 2.89 8.04 -26.60
N TRP A 228 1.64 7.77 -27.00
CA TRP A 228 1.29 6.54 -27.68
C TRP A 228 2.06 6.32 -28.98
N SER A 229 2.16 7.35 -29.83
CA SER A 229 2.96 7.26 -31.06
C SER A 229 4.43 6.91 -30.81
N ARG A 230 5.03 7.39 -29.72
CA ARG A 230 6.39 6.99 -29.32
C ARG A 230 6.46 5.52 -28.89
N ILE A 231 5.46 5.07 -28.12
CA ILE A 231 5.34 3.68 -27.67
C ILE A 231 5.18 2.75 -28.87
N GLU A 232 4.26 3.06 -29.81
CA GLU A 232 4.07 2.28 -31.04
C GLU A 232 5.34 2.16 -31.88
N LYS A 233 6.10 3.25 -31.99
CA LYS A 233 7.41 3.21 -32.65
C LYS A 233 8.38 2.26 -31.93
N GLY A 234 8.47 2.36 -30.59
CA GLY A 234 9.29 1.48 -29.78
C GLY A 234 8.89 0.01 -29.88
N MET A 235 7.58 -0.30 -29.96
CA MET A 235 7.07 -1.66 -30.15
C MET A 235 7.56 -2.28 -31.48
N LYS A 236 7.62 -1.48 -32.55
CA LYS A 236 8.05 -1.93 -33.88
C LYS A 236 9.58 -2.11 -33.97
N GLU A 237 10.34 -1.17 -33.40
CA GLU A 237 11.81 -1.14 -33.53
C GLU A 237 12.54 -1.92 -32.44
N GLY A 238 11.92 -2.14 -31.27
CA GLY A 238 12.53 -2.80 -30.11
C GLY A 238 12.74 -4.32 -30.32
N ARG A 239 13.84 -4.86 -29.79
CA ARG A 239 14.11 -6.31 -29.72
C ARG A 239 13.71 -6.84 -28.33
N ALA A 240 13.09 -7.99 -28.25
CA ALA A 240 12.74 -8.64 -26.98
C ALA A 240 13.95 -9.36 -26.36
N PRO A 241 14.19 -9.24 -25.04
CA PRO A 241 13.49 -8.39 -24.08
C PRO A 241 14.00 -6.95 -24.06
N SER A 242 13.11 -5.95 -23.99
CA SER A 242 13.48 -4.53 -23.85
C SER A 242 12.39 -3.69 -23.22
N LEU A 243 12.79 -2.60 -22.55
CA LEU A 243 11.89 -1.55 -22.04
C LEU A 243 11.47 -0.66 -23.21
N ILE A 244 10.17 -0.57 -23.49
CA ILE A 244 9.60 0.28 -24.56
C ILE A 244 9.19 1.65 -24.02
N HIS A 245 8.56 1.67 -22.84
CA HIS A 245 8.10 2.89 -22.19
C HIS A 245 8.35 2.82 -20.71
N GLN A 246 8.92 3.88 -20.16
CA GLN A 246 9.07 4.07 -18.73
C GLN A 246 8.00 5.05 -18.23
N GLU A 247 7.23 4.65 -17.22
CA GLU A 247 6.27 5.52 -16.55
C GLU A 247 6.99 6.71 -15.88
N LEU A 248 6.27 7.78 -15.65
CA LEU A 248 6.76 8.98 -14.98
C LEU A 248 7.43 8.64 -13.63
N ASP A 249 8.48 9.38 -13.27
CA ASP A 249 9.09 9.23 -11.95
C ASP A 249 8.16 9.73 -10.83
N LEU A 250 8.55 9.52 -9.57
CA LEU A 250 7.74 9.89 -8.40
C LEU A 250 7.25 11.33 -8.46
N VAL A 251 8.15 12.27 -8.75
CA VAL A 251 7.86 13.70 -8.72
C VAL A 251 6.85 14.09 -9.80
N GLU A 252 7.09 13.63 -11.03
CA GLU A 252 6.21 13.89 -12.16
C GLU A 252 4.82 13.27 -11.93
N ARG A 253 4.77 12.05 -11.37
CA ARG A 253 3.50 11.40 -11.02
C ARG A 253 2.73 12.16 -9.96
N VAL A 254 3.39 12.54 -8.86
CA VAL A 254 2.72 13.30 -7.80
C VAL A 254 2.20 14.63 -8.35
N ILE A 255 2.98 15.35 -9.14
CA ILE A 255 2.50 16.58 -9.78
C ILE A 255 1.31 16.29 -10.70
N ARG A 256 1.38 15.29 -11.60
CA ARG A 256 0.28 14.91 -12.48
C ARG A 256 -1.01 14.65 -11.71
N ASP A 257 -0.88 13.90 -10.61
CA ASP A 257 -2.03 13.38 -9.89
C ASP A 257 -2.56 14.36 -8.82
N HIS A 258 -1.70 15.18 -8.20
CA HIS A 258 -2.06 16.01 -7.04
C HIS A 258 -2.09 17.51 -7.31
N LEU A 259 -1.72 17.95 -8.52
CA LEU A 259 -1.84 19.34 -8.88
C LEU A 259 -3.33 19.72 -9.01
N THR A 260 -3.82 20.59 -8.14
CA THR A 260 -5.19 21.13 -8.15
C THR A 260 -5.15 22.65 -8.32
N ASP A 261 -6.31 23.25 -8.52
CA ASP A 261 -6.42 24.71 -8.61
C ASP A 261 -6.16 25.39 -7.24
N GLU A 262 -6.21 24.62 -6.14
CA GLU A 262 -5.89 25.05 -4.78
C GLU A 262 -4.37 24.99 -4.47
N THR A 263 -3.57 24.44 -5.40
CA THR A 263 -2.10 24.35 -5.21
C THR A 263 -1.49 25.72 -5.35
N SER A 264 -1.03 26.29 -4.24
CA SER A 264 -0.45 27.65 -4.18
C SER A 264 1.05 27.66 -4.51
N ALA A 265 1.79 26.64 -4.08
CA ALA A 265 3.24 26.59 -4.26
C ALA A 265 3.76 25.15 -4.45
N ILE A 266 4.87 25.05 -5.19
CA ILE A 266 5.72 23.88 -5.29
C ILE A 266 7.13 24.30 -4.92
N VAL A 267 7.72 23.69 -3.89
CA VAL A 267 9.07 23.99 -3.41
C VAL A 267 9.98 22.79 -3.66
N VAL A 268 11.13 23.02 -4.27
CA VAL A 268 12.07 21.96 -4.68
C VAL A 268 13.47 22.27 -4.16
N ASP A 269 14.16 21.30 -3.58
CA ASP A 269 15.50 21.47 -2.99
C ASP A 269 16.64 21.45 -4.02
N LYS A 270 16.53 20.65 -5.11
CA LYS A 270 17.59 20.51 -6.12
C LYS A 270 17.32 21.31 -7.39
N LYS A 271 18.37 21.98 -7.90
CA LYS A 271 18.29 22.80 -9.11
C LYS A 271 17.85 22.00 -10.36
N ASP A 272 18.41 20.80 -10.55
CA ASP A 272 18.10 19.98 -11.72
C ASP A 272 16.65 19.53 -11.69
N LEU A 273 16.17 19.15 -10.49
CA LEU A 273 14.78 18.76 -10.28
C LEU A 273 13.82 19.95 -10.45
N PHE A 274 14.21 21.16 -10.01
CA PHE A 274 13.47 22.38 -10.26
C PHE A 274 13.25 22.63 -11.76
N HIS A 275 14.29 22.49 -12.58
CA HIS A 275 14.17 22.65 -14.03
C HIS A 275 13.30 21.54 -14.66
N LYS A 276 13.39 20.32 -14.14
CA LYS A 276 12.54 19.20 -14.57
C LYS A 276 11.08 19.49 -14.26
N VAL A 277 10.75 19.89 -13.03
CA VAL A 277 9.40 20.24 -12.59
C VAL A 277 8.85 21.40 -13.42
N ARG A 278 9.64 22.47 -13.64
CA ARG A 278 9.23 23.61 -14.46
C ARG A 278 8.84 23.21 -15.89
N ARG A 279 9.64 22.32 -16.51
CA ARG A 279 9.36 21.80 -17.86
C ARG A 279 8.08 20.96 -17.85
N PHE A 280 7.89 20.13 -16.83
CA PHE A 280 6.73 19.27 -16.70
C PHE A 280 5.43 20.07 -16.48
N LEU A 281 5.46 21.09 -15.62
CA LEU A 281 4.34 22.01 -15.41
C LEU A 281 3.90 22.72 -16.72
N GLY A 282 4.87 23.05 -17.58
CA GLY A 282 4.59 23.64 -18.89
C GLY A 282 3.74 22.76 -19.84
N LEU A 283 3.65 21.45 -19.57
CA LEU A 283 2.78 20.54 -20.33
C LEU A 283 1.30 20.68 -19.92
N TYR A 284 1.03 21.02 -18.66
CA TYR A 284 -0.31 21.01 -18.06
C TYR A 284 -0.89 22.39 -17.80
N LEU A 285 -0.05 23.41 -17.51
CA LEU A 285 -0.52 24.73 -17.16
C LEU A 285 -0.48 25.67 -18.38
N GLN A 286 -1.57 26.41 -18.63
CA GLN A 286 -1.58 27.49 -19.63
C GLN A 286 -0.78 28.69 -19.15
N ASN A 287 -0.96 29.02 -17.88
CA ASN A 287 -0.23 30.08 -17.21
C ASN A 287 0.73 29.44 -16.20
N GLN A 288 2.03 29.43 -16.53
CA GLN A 288 3.06 28.90 -15.63
C GLN A 288 3.20 29.70 -14.33
N ASN A 289 2.67 30.92 -14.28
CA ASN A 289 2.69 31.78 -13.11
C ASN A 289 1.49 31.56 -12.18
N ALA A 290 0.54 30.68 -12.55
CA ALA A 290 -0.59 30.35 -11.70
C ALA A 290 -0.19 29.63 -10.39
N ILE A 291 0.97 28.97 -10.39
CA ILE A 291 1.52 28.25 -9.24
C ILE A 291 2.92 28.77 -8.98
N LYS A 292 3.20 29.12 -7.74
CA LYS A 292 4.52 29.60 -7.32
C LYS A 292 5.49 28.42 -7.29
N LEU A 293 6.41 28.31 -8.26
CA LEU A 293 7.48 27.32 -8.25
C LEU A 293 8.75 27.94 -7.67
N GLU A 294 9.21 27.41 -6.54
CA GLU A 294 10.38 27.93 -5.80
C GLU A 294 11.50 26.90 -5.70
N GLN A 295 12.73 27.36 -5.83
CA GLN A 295 13.90 26.58 -5.46
C GLN A 295 14.32 26.94 -4.02
N PHE A 296 14.31 25.93 -3.14
CA PHE A 296 14.84 26.09 -1.79
C PHE A 296 16.37 26.20 -1.82
N LYS A 297 16.92 27.23 -1.14
CA LYS A 297 18.35 27.51 -1.08
C LYS A 297 18.90 27.56 0.35
N GLY A 298 18.17 26.97 1.33
CA GLY A 298 18.61 26.93 2.72
C GLY A 298 19.80 25.99 2.94
N GLN A 299 20.47 26.14 4.08
CA GLN A 299 21.53 25.21 4.52
C GLN A 299 20.93 23.96 5.19
N GLU A 300 19.80 24.11 5.82
CA GLU A 300 19.01 23.02 6.43
C GLU A 300 18.27 22.23 5.33
N SER A 301 17.79 21.01 5.66
CA SER A 301 16.92 20.28 4.74
C SER A 301 15.60 21.02 4.55
N LEU A 302 14.97 20.89 3.36
CA LEU A 302 13.68 21.51 3.07
C LEU A 302 12.62 21.07 4.08
N PHE A 303 12.58 19.78 4.40
CA PHE A 303 11.56 19.22 5.28
C PHE A 303 11.74 19.61 6.75
N GLU A 304 13.00 19.77 7.21
CA GLU A 304 13.29 20.34 8.54
C GLU A 304 12.82 21.79 8.65
N LYS A 305 13.16 22.61 7.65
CA LYS A 305 12.76 24.03 7.63
C LYS A 305 11.25 24.24 7.67
N MET A 306 10.51 23.32 7.03
CA MET A 306 9.05 23.36 6.98
C MET A 306 8.39 22.60 8.14
N ASN A 307 9.16 22.09 9.12
CA ASN A 307 8.73 21.24 10.22
C ASN A 307 8.00 19.94 9.81
N VAL A 308 8.17 19.50 8.56
CA VAL A 308 7.52 18.30 8.01
C VAL A 308 8.21 17.03 8.52
N GLU A 309 9.52 17.07 8.79
CA GLU A 309 10.27 15.90 9.27
C GLU A 309 9.71 15.36 10.59
N LYS A 310 9.34 16.24 11.51
CA LYS A 310 8.70 15.85 12.79
C LYS A 310 7.35 15.19 12.59
N GLU A 311 6.54 15.66 11.63
CA GLU A 311 5.24 15.01 11.30
C GLU A 311 5.45 13.66 10.63
N ILE A 312 6.50 13.50 9.80
CA ILE A 312 6.88 12.22 9.19
C ILE A 312 7.29 11.23 10.29
N GLU A 313 8.16 11.63 11.23
CA GLU A 313 8.56 10.77 12.35
C GLU A 313 7.36 10.35 13.21
N ALA A 314 6.46 11.29 13.49
CA ALA A 314 5.23 11.00 14.24
C ALA A 314 4.31 10.02 13.51
N THR A 315 4.31 10.04 12.17
CA THR A 315 3.52 9.10 11.36
C THR A 315 3.95 7.64 11.57
N PHE A 316 5.19 7.35 11.90
CA PHE A 316 5.67 5.99 12.15
C PHE A 316 5.49 5.51 13.59
N GLN A 317 5.00 6.36 14.48
CA GLN A 317 4.74 5.96 15.87
C GLN A 317 3.44 5.16 15.96
N ARG A 318 3.41 4.19 16.90
CA ARG A 318 2.22 3.40 17.19
C ARG A 318 1.06 4.26 17.68
N ASN A 319 1.34 5.25 18.54
CA ASN A 319 0.35 6.13 19.14
C ASN A 319 0.32 7.48 18.42
N VAL A 320 -0.85 7.92 18.01
CA VAL A 320 -1.10 9.24 17.41
C VAL A 320 -2.00 10.03 18.35
N TYR A 321 -1.51 11.17 18.84
CA TYR A 321 -2.24 12.00 19.80
C TYR A 321 -3.22 12.93 19.09
N LEU A 322 -4.41 13.06 19.67
CA LEU A 322 -5.47 13.94 19.22
C LEU A 322 -5.38 15.30 19.93
N LYS A 323 -5.89 16.36 19.28
CA LYS A 323 -5.92 17.72 19.88
C LYS A 323 -6.75 17.79 21.16
N SER A 324 -7.79 16.95 21.25
CA SER A 324 -8.64 16.81 22.45
C SER A 324 -7.91 16.21 23.65
N GLY A 325 -6.74 15.60 23.47
CA GLY A 325 -6.00 14.87 24.52
C GLY A 325 -6.23 13.36 24.49
N GLY A 326 -7.10 12.86 23.62
CA GLY A 326 -7.20 11.45 23.29
C GLY A 326 -6.04 10.97 22.42
N HIS A 327 -6.04 9.71 22.05
CA HIS A 327 -5.07 9.15 21.09
C HIS A 327 -5.66 7.95 20.37
N ILE A 328 -5.13 7.69 19.19
CA ILE A 328 -5.37 6.47 18.41
C ILE A 328 -4.14 5.58 18.46
N VAL A 329 -4.35 4.28 18.52
CA VAL A 329 -3.30 3.25 18.46
C VAL A 329 -3.45 2.52 17.14
N ILE A 330 -2.40 2.48 16.33
CA ILE A 330 -2.41 1.83 15.02
C ILE A 330 -1.43 0.68 15.03
N GLU A 331 -1.94 -0.54 14.81
CA GLU A 331 -1.15 -1.77 14.79
C GLU A 331 -1.36 -2.53 13.49
N GLN A 332 -0.27 -2.85 12.81
CA GLN A 332 -0.30 -3.68 11.63
C GLN A 332 0.04 -5.12 12.01
N THR A 333 -0.93 -6.02 11.83
CA THR A 333 -0.73 -7.47 11.96
C THR A 333 -0.39 -8.09 10.59
N GLU A 334 -0.24 -9.42 10.53
CA GLU A 334 0.01 -10.13 9.27
C GLU A 334 -1.17 -10.02 8.30
N GLY A 335 -2.41 -10.07 8.79
CA GLY A 335 -3.62 -10.12 7.95
C GLY A 335 -4.44 -8.84 7.88
N LEU A 336 -4.34 -7.96 8.89
CA LEU A 336 -5.16 -6.74 8.97
C LEU A 336 -4.45 -5.62 9.73
N VAL A 337 -5.01 -4.43 9.67
CA VAL A 337 -4.62 -3.30 10.51
C VAL A 337 -5.71 -3.04 11.54
N ALA A 338 -5.35 -3.06 12.80
CA ALA A 338 -6.24 -2.70 13.91
C ALA A 338 -5.97 -1.26 14.33
N ILE A 339 -7.04 -0.51 14.54
CA ILE A 339 -6.99 0.88 15.02
C ILE A 339 -7.90 0.99 16.22
N ASP A 340 -7.36 1.41 17.36
CA ASP A 340 -8.06 1.57 18.64
C ASP A 340 -8.08 3.04 19.04
N VAL A 341 -9.23 3.55 19.49
CA VAL A 341 -9.44 4.95 19.89
C VAL A 341 -9.59 5.08 21.39
N ASN A 342 -8.79 5.93 22.01
CA ASN A 342 -8.75 6.14 23.45
C ASN A 342 -8.97 7.61 23.82
N THR A 343 -9.75 7.87 24.90
CA THR A 343 -9.94 9.23 25.44
C THR A 343 -8.68 9.78 26.11
N GLY A 344 -7.72 8.92 26.50
CA GLY A 344 -6.51 9.33 27.19
C GLY A 344 -6.80 10.05 28.51
N LYS A 345 -6.19 11.22 28.70
CA LYS A 345 -6.38 12.07 29.88
C LYS A 345 -7.59 13.01 29.77
N PHE A 346 -8.32 12.98 28.67
CA PHE A 346 -9.47 13.85 28.46
C PHE A 346 -10.70 13.31 29.21
N THR A 347 -10.92 13.81 30.39
CA THR A 347 -12.02 13.36 31.29
C THR A 347 -13.32 14.15 31.12
N GLY A 348 -13.33 15.18 30.24
CA GLY A 348 -14.51 16.03 30.02
C GLY A 348 -14.95 16.82 31.26
N THR A 349 -15.77 17.85 31.07
CA THR A 349 -16.19 18.70 32.19
C THR A 349 -17.60 18.44 32.68
N LYS A 350 -18.50 17.81 31.90
CA LYS A 350 -19.92 17.68 32.30
C LYS A 350 -20.68 16.45 31.77
N ASN A 351 -20.25 15.83 30.66
CA ASN A 351 -20.97 14.69 30.05
C ASN A 351 -20.00 13.74 29.38
N LEU A 352 -19.93 12.50 29.86
CA LEU A 352 -19.06 11.46 29.32
C LEU A 352 -19.36 11.15 27.83
N GLU A 353 -20.63 11.00 27.49
CA GLU A 353 -21.10 10.72 26.14
C GLU A 353 -20.66 11.80 25.13
N GLU A 354 -20.74 13.08 25.51
CA GLU A 354 -20.31 14.19 24.65
C GLU A 354 -18.78 14.22 24.47
N THR A 355 -18.03 13.88 25.51
CA THR A 355 -16.57 13.73 25.46
C THR A 355 -16.15 12.62 24.50
N VAL A 356 -16.79 11.46 24.64
CA VAL A 356 -16.57 10.30 23.75
C VAL A 356 -16.91 10.64 22.31
N TYR A 357 -18.08 11.24 22.07
CA TYR A 357 -18.51 11.65 20.74
C TYR A 357 -17.51 12.60 20.08
N ARG A 358 -17.05 13.61 20.81
CA ARG A 358 -16.06 14.57 20.30
C ARG A 358 -14.72 13.90 19.98
N THR A 359 -14.23 13.02 20.87
CA THR A 359 -12.99 12.27 20.63
C THR A 359 -13.12 11.37 19.42
N ASN A 360 -14.21 10.64 19.27
CA ASN A 360 -14.47 9.78 18.12
C ASN A 360 -14.57 10.57 16.81
N MET A 361 -15.21 11.73 16.82
CA MET A 361 -15.29 12.61 15.64
C MET A 361 -13.92 13.11 15.21
N GLU A 362 -13.06 13.49 16.15
CA GLU A 362 -11.68 13.88 15.86
C GLU A 362 -10.86 12.70 15.35
N ALA A 363 -11.00 11.54 16.01
CA ALA A 363 -10.34 10.29 15.60
C ALA A 363 -10.72 9.87 14.18
N ALA A 364 -11.97 10.03 13.76
CA ALA A 364 -12.43 9.67 12.42
C ALA A 364 -11.64 10.41 11.31
N TRP A 365 -11.39 11.70 11.49
CA TRP A 365 -10.59 12.50 10.56
C TRP A 365 -9.11 12.12 10.60
N GLU A 366 -8.57 11.94 11.81
CA GLU A 366 -7.15 11.58 11.96
C GLU A 366 -6.86 10.16 11.46
N VAL A 367 -7.75 9.19 11.69
CA VAL A 367 -7.63 7.83 11.11
C VAL A 367 -7.56 7.90 9.59
N ALA A 368 -8.47 8.62 8.95
CA ALA A 368 -8.46 8.77 7.49
C ALA A 368 -7.16 9.41 6.98
N ARG A 369 -6.63 10.41 7.71
CA ARG A 369 -5.34 11.04 7.43
C ARG A 369 -4.18 10.05 7.58
N GLN A 370 -4.14 9.29 8.68
CA GLN A 370 -3.09 8.31 8.97
C GLN A 370 -3.08 7.15 7.96
N LEU A 371 -4.25 6.71 7.49
CA LEU A 371 -4.34 5.69 6.42
C LEU A 371 -3.65 6.18 5.13
N ARG A 372 -3.80 7.46 4.77
CA ARG A 372 -3.12 8.06 3.61
C ARG A 372 -1.63 8.23 3.85
N LEU A 373 -1.23 8.80 5.01
CA LEU A 373 0.17 9.07 5.35
C LEU A 373 1.02 7.80 5.43
N ARG A 374 0.48 6.73 6.01
CA ARG A 374 1.17 5.43 6.16
C ARG A 374 1.07 4.56 4.91
N ASP A 375 0.24 4.94 3.94
CA ASP A 375 -0.17 4.12 2.78
C ASP A 375 -0.59 2.70 3.20
N VAL A 376 -1.43 2.64 4.24
CA VAL A 376 -1.97 1.40 4.78
C VAL A 376 -2.98 0.82 3.80
N GLY A 377 -2.87 -0.49 3.50
CA GLY A 377 -3.81 -1.18 2.62
C GLY A 377 -4.14 -2.59 3.12
N GLY A 378 -5.22 -3.15 2.62
CA GLY A 378 -5.80 -4.41 3.06
C GLY A 378 -7.04 -4.20 3.91
N ILE A 379 -7.31 -5.14 4.80
CA ILE A 379 -8.42 -5.06 5.77
C ILE A 379 -8.00 -4.12 6.91
N VAL A 380 -8.86 -3.18 7.28
CA VAL A 380 -8.69 -2.27 8.42
C VAL A 380 -9.91 -2.38 9.31
N VAL A 381 -9.68 -2.58 10.59
CA VAL A 381 -10.73 -2.62 11.62
C VAL A 381 -10.46 -1.48 12.60
N ILE A 382 -11.47 -0.65 12.81
CA ILE A 382 -11.40 0.54 13.68
C ILE A 382 -12.35 0.31 14.84
N ASP A 383 -11.81 0.37 16.05
CA ASP A 383 -12.53 0.30 17.32
C ASP A 383 -12.70 1.71 17.87
N PHE A 384 -13.89 2.28 17.65
CA PHE A 384 -14.26 3.57 18.23
C PHE A 384 -14.78 3.38 19.66
N ILE A 385 -14.56 4.40 20.49
CA ILE A 385 -15.05 4.37 21.86
C ILE A 385 -16.57 4.22 21.85
N ASP A 386 -17.09 3.33 22.70
CA ASP A 386 -18.53 3.04 22.79
C ASP A 386 -19.38 4.29 23.04
N MET A 387 -20.46 4.41 22.30
CA MET A 387 -21.45 5.47 22.41
C MET A 387 -22.84 4.88 22.66
N GLU A 388 -23.57 5.41 23.62
CA GLU A 388 -24.92 4.95 23.94
C GLU A 388 -25.94 5.40 22.89
N ARG A 389 -25.79 6.65 22.39
CA ARG A 389 -26.78 7.26 21.48
C ARG A 389 -26.59 6.78 20.05
N HIS A 390 -27.60 6.14 19.47
CA HIS A 390 -27.63 5.73 18.06
C HIS A 390 -27.40 6.89 17.07
N GLU A 391 -27.84 8.11 17.43
CA GLU A 391 -27.61 9.29 16.60
C GLU A 391 -26.12 9.63 16.50
N ASN A 392 -25.39 9.56 17.62
CA ASN A 392 -23.94 9.79 17.65
C ASN A 392 -23.20 8.76 16.80
N ARG A 393 -23.56 7.48 16.88
CA ARG A 393 -22.99 6.41 16.04
C ARG A 393 -23.23 6.67 14.56
N ARG A 394 -24.44 7.08 14.18
CA ARG A 394 -24.77 7.42 12.78
C ARG A 394 -23.99 8.64 12.29
N ASN A 395 -23.89 9.68 13.09
CA ASN A 395 -23.16 10.90 12.75
C ASN A 395 -21.65 10.62 12.61
N LEU A 396 -21.07 9.84 13.53
CA LEU A 396 -19.69 9.39 13.44
C LEU A 396 -19.42 8.62 12.15
N PHE A 397 -20.26 7.62 11.83
CA PHE A 397 -20.11 6.82 10.62
C PHE A 397 -20.20 7.68 9.35
N LYS A 398 -21.12 8.65 9.32
CA LYS A 398 -21.22 9.62 8.22
C LYS A 398 -19.97 10.49 8.11
N ALA A 399 -19.45 11.00 9.22
CA ALA A 399 -18.24 11.81 9.25
C ALA A 399 -17.01 11.01 8.80
N PHE A 400 -16.89 9.74 9.21
CA PHE A 400 -15.82 8.87 8.76
C PHE A 400 -15.88 8.61 7.25
N LYS A 401 -17.07 8.34 6.69
CA LYS A 401 -17.26 8.23 5.24
C LYS A 401 -16.84 9.49 4.49
N GLU A 402 -17.14 10.66 5.04
CA GLU A 402 -16.71 11.93 4.42
C GLU A 402 -15.19 12.13 4.52
N SER A 403 -14.57 11.77 5.65
CA SER A 403 -13.11 11.94 5.86
C SER A 403 -12.25 11.07 4.94
N VAL A 404 -12.76 9.94 4.47
CA VAL A 404 -12.04 9.05 3.53
C VAL A 404 -12.28 9.37 2.04
N LYS A 405 -13.26 10.22 1.69
CA LYS A 405 -13.55 10.60 0.28
C LYS A 405 -12.34 11.17 -0.47
N PRO A 406 -11.47 12.00 0.14
CA PRO A 406 -10.28 12.53 -0.52
C PRO A 406 -9.25 11.44 -0.88
N ASP A 407 -9.30 10.26 -0.23
CA ASP A 407 -8.36 9.18 -0.51
C ASP A 407 -8.55 8.64 -1.94
N ARG A 408 -7.45 8.49 -2.65
CA ARG A 408 -7.42 8.01 -4.04
C ARG A 408 -7.47 6.50 -4.16
N ALA A 409 -7.17 5.77 -3.09
CA ALA A 409 -7.28 4.32 -3.07
C ALA A 409 -8.77 3.90 -3.23
N LYS A 410 -9.01 2.72 -3.78
CA LYS A 410 -10.35 2.11 -3.76
C LYS A 410 -10.63 1.69 -2.30
N ILE A 411 -11.68 2.25 -1.72
CA ILE A 411 -12.09 1.99 -0.35
C ILE A 411 -13.51 1.42 -0.36
N ASN A 412 -13.74 0.37 0.41
CA ASN A 412 -15.06 -0.14 0.71
C ASN A 412 -15.23 -0.14 2.23
N ILE A 413 -16.31 0.47 2.75
CA ILE A 413 -16.58 0.61 4.18
C ILE A 413 -17.91 -0.07 4.47
N LEU A 414 -17.90 -1.04 5.38
CA LEU A 414 -19.10 -1.70 5.85
C LEU A 414 -19.81 -0.84 6.89
N PRO A 415 -21.14 -1.01 7.07
CA PRO A 415 -21.85 -0.38 8.17
C PRO A 415 -21.21 -0.74 9.53
N MET A 416 -21.25 0.20 10.50
CA MET A 416 -20.79 -0.08 11.86
C MET A 416 -21.47 -1.32 12.41
N SER A 417 -20.69 -2.24 12.97
CA SER A 417 -21.17 -3.49 13.54
C SER A 417 -21.94 -3.26 14.85
N GLU A 418 -22.61 -4.28 15.36
CA GLU A 418 -23.28 -4.25 16.68
C GLU A 418 -22.29 -4.01 17.83
N LEU A 419 -21.04 -4.44 17.65
CA LEU A 419 -19.93 -4.23 18.59
C LEU A 419 -19.30 -2.83 18.51
N GLY A 420 -19.82 -1.92 17.67
CA GLY A 420 -19.24 -0.58 17.51
C GLY A 420 -18.06 -0.48 16.56
N LEU A 421 -17.64 -1.60 15.93
CA LEU A 421 -16.50 -1.64 15.02
C LEU A 421 -16.86 -1.10 13.64
N VAL A 422 -15.93 -0.39 13.03
CA VAL A 422 -15.97 -0.02 11.61
C VAL A 422 -14.97 -0.87 10.84
N GLU A 423 -15.48 -1.67 9.93
CA GLU A 423 -14.70 -2.54 9.06
C GLU A 423 -14.59 -1.92 7.67
N MET A 424 -13.38 -1.90 7.12
CA MET A 424 -13.16 -1.40 5.78
C MET A 424 -12.06 -2.16 5.05
N THR A 425 -12.09 -2.08 3.72
CA THR A 425 -10.97 -2.49 2.89
C THR A 425 -10.43 -1.29 2.13
N ARG A 426 -9.10 -1.17 2.07
CA ARG A 426 -8.39 -0.17 1.26
C ARG A 426 -7.45 -0.88 0.29
N GLN A 427 -7.58 -0.64 -1.00
CA GLN A 427 -6.77 -1.30 -2.01
C GLN A 427 -5.29 -0.99 -1.81
N ARG A 428 -4.48 -2.05 -1.68
CA ARG A 428 -3.03 -1.93 -1.55
C ARG A 428 -2.39 -1.84 -2.93
N ILE A 429 -1.79 -0.71 -3.24
CA ILE A 429 -1.10 -0.49 -4.52
C ILE A 429 0.40 -0.74 -4.38
N LYS A 430 0.98 -0.46 -3.19
CA LYS A 430 2.41 -0.58 -2.87
C LYS A 430 2.62 -1.21 -1.49
N ALA A 431 3.88 -1.51 -1.17
CA ALA A 431 4.27 -1.77 0.22
C ALA A 431 4.04 -0.50 1.07
N SER A 432 3.56 -0.66 2.30
CA SER A 432 3.35 0.47 3.21
C SER A 432 4.69 1.20 3.46
N HIS A 433 4.64 2.49 3.74
CA HIS A 433 5.84 3.28 4.07
C HIS A 433 6.59 2.67 5.27
N GLU A 434 5.86 2.13 6.25
CA GLU A 434 6.44 1.45 7.40
C GLU A 434 7.31 0.26 6.98
N SER A 435 6.84 -0.59 6.06
CA SER A 435 7.60 -1.74 5.56
C SER A 435 8.82 -1.35 4.71
N ALA A 436 8.85 -0.13 4.16
CA ALA A 436 9.99 0.40 3.41
C ALA A 436 11.07 0.99 4.32
N VAL A 437 10.68 1.52 5.49
CA VAL A 437 11.57 2.21 6.44
C VAL A 437 12.04 1.26 7.55
N HIS A 438 11.17 0.37 8.05
CA HIS A 438 11.45 -0.50 9.19
C HIS A 438 11.63 -1.97 8.77
N ARG A 439 12.37 -2.70 9.58
CA ARG A 439 12.48 -4.16 9.52
C ARG A 439 12.01 -4.77 10.84
N GLY A 440 11.56 -6.03 10.80
CA GLY A 440 11.21 -6.75 12.02
C GLY A 440 12.34 -6.70 13.05
N CYS A 441 11.99 -6.51 14.31
CA CYS A 441 12.97 -6.46 15.39
C CYS A 441 13.72 -7.81 15.49
N PRO A 442 15.05 -7.86 15.34
CA PRO A 442 15.80 -9.13 15.39
C PRO A 442 15.81 -9.76 16.79
N TYR A 443 15.58 -8.96 17.84
CA TYR A 443 15.58 -9.45 19.22
C TYR A 443 14.33 -10.27 19.54
N CYS A 444 13.12 -9.83 19.14
CA CYS A 444 11.88 -10.59 19.37
C CYS A 444 11.32 -11.26 18.10
N ASN A 445 12.04 -11.21 16.97
CA ASN A 445 11.59 -11.70 15.67
C ASN A 445 10.21 -11.16 15.26
N GLY A 446 9.93 -9.89 15.59
CA GLY A 446 8.67 -9.22 15.31
C GLY A 446 7.53 -9.52 16.29
N ARG A 447 7.74 -10.37 17.30
CA ARG A 447 6.68 -10.74 18.27
C ARG A 447 6.28 -9.62 19.23
N GLY A 448 7.16 -8.62 19.45
CA GLY A 448 6.93 -7.52 20.41
C GLY A 448 7.16 -7.89 21.86
N PHE A 449 7.41 -9.15 22.19
CA PHE A 449 7.67 -9.67 23.53
C PHE A 449 8.67 -10.85 23.50
N VAL A 450 9.32 -11.07 24.62
CA VAL A 450 10.21 -12.21 24.88
C VAL A 450 9.82 -12.83 26.22
N LYS A 451 10.24 -14.06 26.46
CA LYS A 451 10.00 -14.71 27.77
C LYS A 451 10.65 -13.92 28.89
N SER A 452 9.99 -13.82 30.03
CA SER A 452 10.54 -13.16 31.21
C SER A 452 11.75 -13.94 31.77
N PRO A 453 12.71 -13.25 32.42
CA PRO A 453 13.84 -13.93 33.08
C PRO A 453 13.38 -14.99 34.07
N SER A 454 12.25 -14.80 34.74
CA SER A 454 11.68 -15.82 35.67
C SER A 454 11.24 -17.09 34.92
N SER A 455 10.54 -16.93 33.79
CA SER A 455 10.12 -18.07 32.96
C SER A 455 11.32 -18.83 32.40
N MET A 456 12.36 -18.09 32.00
CA MET A 456 13.61 -18.68 31.50
C MET A 456 14.41 -19.40 32.60
N ALA A 457 14.44 -18.86 33.82
CA ALA A 457 15.05 -19.54 34.96
C ALA A 457 14.38 -20.89 35.25
N ILE A 458 13.05 -20.93 35.28
CA ILE A 458 12.29 -22.18 35.46
C ILE A 458 12.55 -23.15 34.29
N GLN A 459 12.61 -22.65 33.06
CA GLN A 459 12.92 -23.48 31.90
C GLN A 459 14.36 -24.06 32.00
N THR A 460 15.33 -23.22 32.35
CA THR A 460 16.73 -23.65 32.55
C THR A 460 16.83 -24.79 33.57
N ILE A 461 16.10 -24.70 34.70
CA ILE A 461 16.05 -25.77 35.72
C ILE A 461 15.51 -27.07 35.14
N ARG A 462 14.45 -27.01 34.32
CA ARG A 462 13.86 -28.17 33.64
C ARG A 462 14.87 -28.80 32.67
N ASP A 463 15.55 -27.96 31.89
CA ASP A 463 16.51 -28.40 30.87
C ASP A 463 17.75 -29.01 31.53
N ILE A 464 18.25 -28.46 32.65
CA ILE A 464 19.31 -29.05 33.46
C ILE A 464 18.87 -30.42 34.00
N ARG A 465 17.64 -30.52 34.55
CA ARG A 465 17.12 -31.80 35.08
C ARG A 465 17.01 -32.85 33.98
N LYS A 466 16.57 -32.47 32.81
CA LYS A 466 16.48 -33.33 31.63
C LYS A 466 17.87 -33.78 31.17
N ALA A 467 18.80 -32.84 31.04
CA ALA A 467 20.17 -33.11 30.62
C ALA A 467 20.85 -34.11 31.57
N LEU A 468 20.75 -33.93 32.89
CA LEU A 468 21.25 -34.85 33.92
C LEU A 468 20.52 -36.20 33.97
N GLY A 469 19.33 -36.30 33.38
CA GLY A 469 18.61 -37.59 33.22
C GLY A 469 19.17 -38.46 32.10
N HIS A 470 19.89 -37.89 31.15
CA HIS A 470 20.41 -38.57 29.95
C HIS A 470 21.95 -38.75 29.97
N SER A 471 22.64 -38.18 30.94
CA SER A 471 24.10 -38.24 31.01
C SER A 471 24.57 -38.57 32.42
N ASN A 472 25.70 -39.33 32.52
CA ASN A 472 26.38 -39.63 33.77
C ASN A 472 27.37 -38.50 34.17
N GLY A 473 27.22 -37.29 33.62
CA GLY A 473 28.12 -36.16 33.92
C GLY A 473 27.91 -35.64 35.34
N ARG A 474 29.01 -35.45 36.06
CA ARG A 474 28.99 -34.95 37.45
C ARG A 474 28.98 -33.43 37.55
N MET A 475 29.33 -32.73 36.48
CA MET A 475 29.37 -31.26 36.45
C MET A 475 28.64 -30.72 35.22
N VAL A 476 27.74 -29.75 35.45
CA VAL A 476 26.93 -29.09 34.41
C VAL A 476 27.20 -27.60 34.44
N ASN A 477 27.54 -27.04 33.30
CA ASN A 477 27.65 -25.60 33.09
C ASN A 477 26.43 -25.13 32.31
N ALA A 478 25.67 -24.19 32.86
CA ALA A 478 24.55 -23.53 32.24
C ALA A 478 24.93 -22.08 31.90
N TYR A 479 25.02 -21.75 30.61
CA TYR A 479 25.28 -20.41 30.13
C TYR A 479 23.91 -19.78 29.77
N VAL A 480 23.63 -18.64 30.37
CA VAL A 480 22.36 -17.93 30.24
C VAL A 480 22.57 -16.41 30.27
N HIS A 481 21.61 -15.66 29.77
CA HIS A 481 21.65 -14.19 29.87
C HIS A 481 21.80 -13.75 31.35
N PRO A 482 22.54 -12.65 31.67
CA PRO A 482 22.78 -12.18 33.03
C PRO A 482 21.54 -12.04 33.91
N SER A 483 20.43 -11.51 33.36
CA SER A 483 19.16 -11.39 34.10
C SER A 483 18.52 -12.72 34.50
N VAL A 484 18.77 -13.80 33.72
CA VAL A 484 18.33 -15.17 34.03
C VAL A 484 19.24 -15.78 35.06
N SER A 485 20.57 -15.59 34.95
CA SER A 485 21.57 -16.03 35.93
C SER A 485 21.30 -15.44 37.31
N GLU A 486 21.03 -14.12 37.38
CA GLU A 486 20.68 -13.46 38.65
C GLU A 486 19.44 -14.09 39.29
N ARG A 487 18.42 -14.42 38.50
CA ARG A 487 17.21 -15.07 38.97
C ARG A 487 17.48 -16.48 39.49
N LEU A 488 18.25 -17.26 38.75
CA LEU A 488 18.63 -18.63 39.15
C LEU A 488 19.41 -18.67 40.46
N LEU A 489 20.39 -17.77 40.62
CA LEU A 489 21.26 -17.76 41.79
C LEU A 489 20.63 -17.18 43.05
N ASN A 490 19.70 -16.21 42.89
CA ASN A 490 19.07 -15.53 44.03
C ASN A 490 17.74 -16.17 44.43
N GLN A 491 16.87 -16.51 43.48
CA GLN A 491 15.51 -16.95 43.79
C GLN A 491 15.31 -18.45 43.65
N GLU A 492 15.96 -19.07 42.67
CA GLU A 492 15.81 -20.50 42.36
C GLU A 492 16.96 -21.36 42.92
N LYS A 493 17.78 -20.79 43.78
CA LYS A 493 18.97 -21.48 44.38
C LYS A 493 18.59 -22.80 45.04
N ARG A 494 17.46 -22.86 45.77
CA ARG A 494 16.99 -24.09 46.42
C ARG A 494 16.68 -25.19 45.40
N ALA A 495 16.02 -24.86 44.29
CA ALA A 495 15.69 -25.84 43.25
C ALA A 495 16.96 -26.40 42.58
N LEU A 496 18.00 -25.56 42.37
CA LEU A 496 19.28 -26.00 41.85
C LEU A 496 19.99 -26.97 42.86
N GLN A 497 20.00 -26.63 44.14
CA GLN A 497 20.58 -27.47 45.20
C GLN A 497 19.86 -28.82 45.34
N GLU A 498 18.55 -28.85 45.22
CA GLU A 498 17.78 -30.10 45.24
C GLU A 498 18.18 -31.02 44.07
N ILE A 499 18.37 -30.47 42.86
CA ILE A 499 18.83 -31.24 41.71
C ILE A 499 20.25 -31.75 41.91
N GLU A 500 21.17 -30.92 42.44
CA GLU A 500 22.54 -31.33 42.77
C GLU A 500 22.57 -32.52 43.73
N ASN A 501 21.75 -32.45 44.79
CA ASN A 501 21.64 -33.52 45.80
C ASN A 501 21.03 -34.81 45.24
N GLN A 502 19.94 -34.69 44.44
CA GLN A 502 19.26 -35.84 43.85
C GLN A 502 20.09 -36.59 42.80
N LYS A 503 20.92 -35.86 42.06
CA LYS A 503 21.70 -36.40 40.94
C LYS A 503 23.18 -36.57 41.23
N ASN A 504 23.63 -36.26 42.46
CA ASN A 504 25.03 -36.27 42.88
C ASN A 504 25.92 -35.52 41.86
N SER A 505 25.49 -34.34 41.44
CA SER A 505 26.11 -33.50 40.43
C SER A 505 26.33 -32.08 40.95
N ARG A 506 27.15 -31.29 40.25
CA ARG A 506 27.32 -29.85 40.50
C ARG A 506 26.87 -29.03 39.32
N ILE A 507 26.15 -27.93 39.58
CA ILE A 507 25.61 -27.03 38.59
C ILE A 507 26.29 -25.67 38.72
N PHE A 508 26.93 -25.23 37.66
CA PHE A 508 27.50 -23.88 37.55
C PHE A 508 26.69 -23.05 36.59
N VAL A 509 26.27 -21.87 37.02
CA VAL A 509 25.52 -20.92 36.19
C VAL A 509 26.44 -19.77 35.78
N PHE A 510 26.66 -19.61 34.51
CA PHE A 510 27.52 -18.58 33.95
C PHE A 510 26.67 -17.51 33.23
N PRO A 511 26.77 -16.24 33.62
CA PRO A 511 26.16 -15.14 32.90
C PRO A 511 26.93 -14.87 31.60
N GLU A 512 26.22 -14.91 30.46
CA GLU A 512 26.79 -14.60 29.14
C GLU A 512 26.04 -13.42 28.50
N PRO A 513 26.62 -12.19 28.54
CA PRO A 513 25.96 -10.99 28.08
C PRO A 513 25.63 -10.98 26.56
N SER A 514 26.33 -11.78 25.78
CA SER A 514 26.12 -11.88 24.33
C SER A 514 24.92 -12.75 23.94
N MET A 515 24.42 -13.57 24.90
CA MET A 515 23.28 -14.45 24.65
C MET A 515 21.96 -13.70 24.68
N HIS A 516 21.01 -14.13 23.83
CA HIS A 516 19.64 -13.68 23.91
C HIS A 516 18.97 -14.15 25.21
N VAL A 517 18.03 -13.40 25.75
CA VAL A 517 17.35 -13.74 27.01
C VAL A 517 16.65 -15.11 26.97
N GLU A 518 16.22 -15.56 25.81
CA GLU A 518 15.56 -16.86 25.61
C GLU A 518 16.53 -18.01 25.29
N ASP A 519 17.82 -17.74 25.17
CA ASP A 519 18.83 -18.77 24.91
C ASP A 519 19.31 -19.44 26.17
N ILE A 520 19.49 -20.74 26.08
CA ILE A 520 20.07 -21.59 27.14
C ILE A 520 21.09 -22.50 26.47
N ASN A 521 22.32 -22.51 27.00
CA ASN A 521 23.34 -23.44 26.55
C ASN A 521 23.82 -24.26 27.76
N ILE A 522 23.67 -25.59 27.71
CA ILE A 522 24.05 -26.52 28.78
C ILE A 522 25.15 -27.42 28.25
N THR A 523 26.29 -27.41 28.95
CA THR A 523 27.44 -28.25 28.64
C THR A 523 27.83 -29.12 29.84
N PHE A 524 28.40 -30.30 29.57
CA PHE A 524 28.92 -31.19 30.60
C PHE A 524 30.43 -31.05 30.62
N VAL A 525 30.98 -31.01 31.84
CA VAL A 525 32.43 -31.13 32.06
C VAL A 525 32.72 -32.59 32.44
N GLN A 526 33.57 -33.22 31.65
CA GLN A 526 34.03 -34.58 31.88
C GLN A 526 34.97 -34.65 33.07
#